data_98e48f4b4d976baf167b0a3f780733b9
#
_entry.id   98e48f4b4d976baf167b0a3f780733b9
#
_cell.length_a   1.000
_cell.length_b   1.000
_cell.length_c   1.000
_cell.angle_alpha   90.00
_cell.angle_beta   90.00
_cell.angle_gamma   90.00
#
_symmetry.space_group_name_H-M   'P 1'
#
loop_
_entity.id
_entity.type
_entity.pdbx_description
1 polymer ?
#
loop_
_entity_poly.entity_id
_entity_poly.type
_entity_poly.pdbx_seq_one_letter_code
_entity_poly.pdbx_strand_id
1 'polypeptide(L)'
;MAETSVKTPGRARPLSPHLGIYRPMLTMMMSIVHRITGGALYFGTLLLAWWLIAAATGPEAYGAFMDVATSWFGRLVLFGYTWALIHHLLGGIRHFIWDLGKGFELGTVEWMARLSLAGSIILTLIVWAVAYAMAGGF
;
A
#
# COMPACT_ATOMS: atom_id res chain seq x y z
N MET A 1 4.72 35.77 -57.52
CA MET A 1 4.71 36.35 -56.15
C MET A 1 4.87 35.20 -55.19
N ALA A 2 6.05 35.05 -54.59
CA ALA A 2 6.33 33.98 -53.62
C ALA A 2 5.90 34.47 -52.24
N GLU A 3 4.88 33.82 -51.64
CA GLU A 3 4.51 34.05 -50.24
C GLU A 3 5.63 33.53 -49.34
N THR A 4 6.37 34.44 -48.73
CA THR A 4 7.28 34.14 -47.64
C THR A 4 6.44 33.82 -46.40
N SER A 5 6.20 32.53 -46.18
CA SER A 5 5.65 32.01 -44.93
C SER A 5 6.61 32.38 -43.79
N VAL A 6 6.28 33.41 -43.02
CA VAL A 6 6.95 33.75 -41.76
C VAL A 6 6.65 32.63 -40.77
N LYS A 7 7.61 31.69 -40.60
CA LYS A 7 7.58 30.73 -39.51
C LYS A 7 7.70 31.48 -38.19
N THR A 8 6.59 31.73 -37.53
CA THR A 8 6.57 32.21 -36.15
C THR A 8 7.37 31.19 -35.30
N PRO A 9 8.43 31.63 -34.58
CA PRO A 9 9.15 30.73 -33.71
C PRO A 9 8.17 30.07 -32.74
N GLY A 10 7.96 28.78 -32.85
CA GLY A 10 7.05 28.04 -31.97
C GLY A 10 7.48 28.28 -30.52
N ARG A 11 6.60 28.91 -29.73
CA ARG A 11 6.84 29.15 -28.30
C ARG A 11 7.21 27.78 -27.68
N ALA A 12 8.41 27.65 -27.11
CA ALA A 12 8.87 26.44 -26.46
C ALA A 12 7.83 25.99 -25.42
N ARG A 13 7.28 24.82 -25.60
CA ARG A 13 6.32 24.27 -24.63
C ARG A 13 7.08 23.93 -23.36
N PRO A 14 6.47 24.16 -22.16
CA PRO A 14 7.09 23.74 -20.92
C PRO A 14 7.28 22.23 -20.93
N LEU A 15 8.42 21.78 -20.39
CA LEU A 15 8.72 20.35 -20.24
C LEU A 15 7.71 19.71 -19.27
N SER A 16 7.13 18.58 -19.68
CA SER A 16 6.21 17.83 -18.80
C SER A 16 6.97 17.27 -17.59
N PRO A 17 6.44 17.42 -16.36
CA PRO A 17 7.05 16.80 -15.19
C PRO A 17 6.96 15.27 -15.28
N HIS A 18 8.10 14.61 -15.28
CA HIS A 18 8.22 13.16 -15.23
C HIS A 18 9.38 12.78 -14.31
N LEU A 19 9.52 11.49 -13.98
CA LEU A 19 10.45 11.00 -12.95
C LEU A 19 11.91 11.46 -13.13
N GLY A 20 12.32 11.82 -14.33
CA GLY A 20 13.68 12.32 -14.63
C GLY A 20 13.93 13.78 -14.24
N ILE A 21 12.91 14.58 -13.96
CA ILE A 21 13.03 16.05 -13.77
C ILE A 21 12.54 16.59 -12.44
N TYR A 22 12.01 15.75 -11.54
CA TYR A 22 11.60 16.18 -10.21
C TYR A 22 11.94 15.12 -9.15
N ARG A 23 12.08 15.57 -7.90
CA ARG A 23 12.26 14.67 -6.76
C ARG A 23 10.92 14.15 -6.27
N PRO A 24 10.73 12.83 -6.15
CA PRO A 24 9.54 12.28 -5.52
C PRO A 24 9.39 12.80 -4.08
N MET A 25 8.25 13.41 -3.78
CA MET A 25 7.90 13.81 -2.41
C MET A 25 7.30 12.62 -1.65
N LEU A 26 7.42 12.62 -0.32
CA LEU A 26 6.88 11.55 0.53
C LEU A 26 5.39 11.33 0.27
N THR A 27 4.62 12.38 0.15
CA THR A 27 3.16 12.31 -0.10
C THR A 27 2.82 11.64 -1.43
N MET A 28 3.62 11.89 -2.47
CA MET A 28 3.48 11.22 -3.77
C MET A 28 3.80 9.73 -3.66
N MET A 29 4.88 9.39 -2.97
CA MET A 29 5.27 7.99 -2.73
C MET A 29 4.20 7.27 -1.93
N MET A 30 3.62 7.89 -0.89
CA MET A 30 2.54 7.31 -0.10
C MET A 30 1.28 7.06 -0.94
N SER A 31 0.98 7.91 -1.91
CA SER A 31 -0.12 7.68 -2.86
C SER A 31 0.12 6.43 -3.73
N ILE A 32 1.36 6.25 -4.21
CA ILE A 32 1.73 5.06 -4.99
C ILE A 32 1.67 3.80 -4.13
N VAL A 33 2.26 3.84 -2.93
CA VAL A 33 2.25 2.70 -1.99
C VAL A 33 0.82 2.33 -1.60
N HIS A 34 -0.07 3.31 -1.38
CA HIS A 34 -1.47 3.03 -1.09
C HIS A 34 -2.17 2.28 -2.22
N ARG A 35 -1.90 2.62 -3.48
CA ARG A 35 -2.44 1.90 -4.65
C ARG A 35 -1.85 0.49 -4.77
N ILE A 36 -0.55 0.34 -4.55
CA ILE A 36 0.12 -0.97 -4.58
C ILE A 36 -0.44 -1.88 -3.48
N THR A 37 -0.60 -1.37 -2.25
CA THR A 37 -1.18 -2.14 -1.15
C THR A 37 -2.64 -2.48 -1.42
N GLY A 38 -3.44 -1.59 -2.04
CA GLY A 38 -4.79 -1.91 -2.48
C GLY A 38 -4.83 -3.07 -3.48
N GLY A 39 -3.94 -3.05 -4.47
CA GLY A 39 -3.77 -4.17 -5.40
C GLY A 39 -3.34 -5.47 -4.71
N ALA A 40 -2.39 -5.39 -3.77
CA ALA A 40 -1.96 -6.54 -2.98
C ALA A 40 -3.11 -7.13 -2.14
N LEU A 41 -3.96 -6.29 -1.56
CA LEU A 41 -5.14 -6.74 -0.80
C LEU A 41 -6.16 -7.40 -1.72
N TYR A 42 -6.36 -6.89 -2.93
CA TYR A 42 -7.25 -7.52 -3.91
C TYR A 42 -6.81 -8.95 -4.22
N PHE A 43 -5.53 -9.17 -4.54
CA PHE A 43 -5.01 -10.53 -4.73
C PHE A 43 -4.98 -11.34 -3.44
N GLY A 44 -4.75 -10.71 -2.30
CA GLY A 44 -4.77 -11.36 -0.99
C GLY A 44 -6.14 -11.88 -0.57
N THR A 45 -7.24 -11.42 -1.18
CA THR A 45 -8.57 -12.02 -0.97
C THR A 45 -8.62 -13.49 -1.40
N LEU A 46 -7.78 -13.91 -2.36
CA LEU A 46 -7.66 -15.31 -2.74
C LEU A 46 -7.07 -16.17 -1.61
N LEU A 47 -6.09 -15.64 -0.89
CA LEU A 47 -5.50 -16.29 0.28
C LEU A 47 -6.53 -16.43 1.41
N LEU A 48 -7.29 -15.37 1.66
CA LEU A 48 -8.39 -15.37 2.63
C LEU A 48 -9.48 -16.39 2.25
N ALA A 49 -9.87 -16.39 0.97
CA ALA A 49 -10.86 -17.33 0.46
C ALA A 49 -10.37 -18.79 0.59
N TRP A 50 -9.11 -19.07 0.27
CA TRP A 50 -8.53 -20.40 0.47
C TRP A 50 -8.55 -20.81 1.93
N TRP A 51 -8.15 -19.95 2.85
CA TRP A 51 -8.23 -20.21 4.29
C TRP A 51 -9.65 -20.57 4.74
N LEU A 52 -10.64 -19.76 4.36
CA LEU A 52 -12.05 -19.98 4.72
C LEU A 52 -12.60 -21.27 4.13
N ILE A 53 -12.30 -21.56 2.87
CA ILE A 53 -12.71 -22.82 2.21
C ILE A 53 -12.05 -24.00 2.90
N ALA A 54 -10.77 -23.95 3.18
CA ALA A 54 -10.04 -25.01 3.87
C ALA A 54 -10.62 -25.27 5.27
N ALA A 55 -10.91 -24.22 6.04
CA ALA A 55 -11.55 -24.32 7.34
C ALA A 55 -12.96 -24.92 7.29
N ALA A 56 -13.73 -24.59 6.24
CA ALA A 56 -15.07 -25.13 6.04
C ALA A 56 -15.08 -26.58 5.52
N THR A 57 -14.04 -26.99 4.80
CA THR A 57 -13.94 -28.33 4.19
C THR A 57 -13.59 -29.41 5.22
N GLY A 58 -12.73 -29.09 6.20
CA GLY A 58 -12.39 -30.01 7.28
C GLY A 58 -10.90 -30.05 7.63
N PRO A 59 -10.52 -30.89 8.60
CA PRO A 59 -9.19 -30.88 9.20
C PRO A 59 -8.04 -31.12 8.21
N GLU A 60 -8.23 -32.01 7.24
CA GLU A 60 -7.20 -32.34 6.25
C GLU A 60 -6.90 -31.11 5.34
N ALA A 61 -7.94 -30.49 4.78
CA ALA A 61 -7.79 -29.28 3.96
C ALA A 61 -7.21 -28.12 4.77
N TYR A 62 -7.65 -27.96 6.01
CA TYR A 62 -7.10 -26.95 6.91
C TYR A 62 -5.63 -27.21 7.23
N GLY A 63 -5.24 -28.47 7.47
CA GLY A 63 -3.85 -28.86 7.67
C GLY A 63 -2.98 -28.48 6.48
N ALA A 64 -3.42 -28.81 5.26
CA ALA A 64 -2.69 -28.43 4.04
C ALA A 64 -2.52 -26.91 3.88
N PHE A 65 -3.54 -26.13 4.23
CA PHE A 65 -3.41 -24.67 4.28
C PHE A 65 -2.37 -24.22 5.32
N MET A 66 -2.43 -24.79 6.52
CA MET A 66 -1.52 -24.42 7.62
C MET A 66 -0.07 -24.79 7.31
N ASP A 67 0.19 -25.91 6.64
CA ASP A 67 1.55 -26.29 6.20
C ASP A 67 2.17 -25.22 5.29
N VAL A 68 1.37 -24.67 4.38
CA VAL A 68 1.82 -23.56 3.52
C VAL A 68 1.95 -22.26 4.31
N ALA A 69 0.95 -21.91 5.10
CA ALA A 69 0.89 -20.63 5.84
C ALA A 69 2.00 -20.52 6.90
N THR A 70 2.34 -21.62 7.56
CA THR A 70 3.40 -21.69 8.59
C THR A 70 4.80 -21.91 8.02
N SER A 71 4.92 -22.23 6.72
CA SER A 71 6.21 -22.29 6.05
C SER A 71 6.93 -20.92 6.09
N TRP A 72 8.24 -20.92 5.91
CA TRP A 72 9.01 -19.66 5.84
C TRP A 72 8.44 -18.69 4.80
N PHE A 73 8.12 -19.19 3.62
CA PHE A 73 7.54 -18.37 2.55
C PHE A 73 6.13 -17.87 2.90
N GLY A 74 5.28 -18.74 3.44
CA GLY A 74 3.93 -18.39 3.88
C GLY A 74 3.94 -17.30 4.94
N ARG A 75 4.82 -17.39 5.93
CA ARG A 75 4.99 -16.35 6.97
C ARG A 75 5.45 -15.02 6.36
N LEU A 76 6.36 -15.04 5.40
CA LEU A 76 6.80 -13.81 4.70
C LEU A 76 5.63 -13.15 3.96
N VAL A 77 4.83 -13.94 3.24
CA VAL A 77 3.62 -13.46 2.54
C VAL A 77 2.61 -12.89 3.53
N LEU A 78 2.32 -13.59 4.62
CA LEU A 78 1.40 -13.14 5.65
C LEU A 78 1.89 -11.86 6.35
N PHE A 79 3.18 -11.74 6.60
CA PHE A 79 3.77 -10.52 7.14
C PHE A 79 3.58 -9.33 6.20
N GLY A 80 3.91 -9.50 4.92
CA GLY A 80 3.69 -8.48 3.89
C GLY A 80 2.22 -8.12 3.73
N TYR A 81 1.32 -9.11 3.77
CA TYR A 81 -0.12 -8.89 3.70
C TYR A 81 -0.65 -8.12 4.93
N THR A 82 -0.18 -8.45 6.12
CA THR A 82 -0.52 -7.72 7.35
C THR A 82 -0.11 -6.26 7.26
N TRP A 83 1.13 -6.01 6.80
CA TRP A 83 1.58 -4.62 6.58
C TRP A 83 0.75 -3.91 5.52
N ALA A 84 0.47 -4.55 4.39
CA ALA A 84 -0.35 -3.97 3.33
C ALA A 84 -1.75 -3.59 3.84
N LEU A 85 -2.38 -4.46 4.66
CA LEU A 85 -3.69 -4.21 5.25
C LEU A 85 -3.67 -2.99 6.18
N ILE A 86 -2.72 -2.95 7.10
CA ILE A 86 -2.61 -1.85 8.07
C ILE A 86 -2.25 -0.54 7.36
N HIS A 87 -1.30 -0.57 6.43
CA HIS A 87 -0.91 0.61 5.67
C HIS A 87 -2.07 1.16 4.82
N HIS A 88 -2.80 0.28 4.16
CA HIS A 88 -3.97 0.66 3.36
C HIS A 88 -5.09 1.23 4.23
N LEU A 89 -5.35 0.63 5.39
CA LEU A 89 -6.31 1.14 6.38
C LEU A 89 -5.95 2.56 6.83
N LEU A 90 -4.70 2.79 7.25
CA LEU A 90 -4.24 4.12 7.69
C LEU A 90 -4.29 5.15 6.55
N GLY A 91 -3.98 4.72 5.33
CA GLY A 91 -4.16 5.53 4.13
C GLY A 91 -5.63 5.87 3.88
N GLY A 92 -6.54 4.91 4.05
CA GLY A 92 -7.98 5.11 3.95
C GLY A 92 -8.52 6.11 4.98
N ILE A 93 -8.08 6.01 6.23
CA ILE A 93 -8.43 7.00 7.28
C ILE A 93 -8.00 8.41 6.86
N ARG A 94 -6.82 8.56 6.28
CA ARG A 94 -6.35 9.85 5.75
C ARG A 94 -7.26 10.38 4.65
N HIS A 95 -7.74 9.52 3.74
CA HIS A 95 -8.70 9.90 2.71
C HIS A 95 -10.03 10.34 3.33
N PHE A 96 -10.54 9.67 4.34
CA PHE A 96 -11.75 10.11 5.04
C PHE A 96 -11.61 11.50 5.69
N ILE A 97 -10.43 11.83 6.23
CA ILE A 97 -10.16 13.17 6.77
C ILE A 97 -10.24 14.23 5.66
N TRP A 98 -9.70 13.93 4.49
CA TRP A 98 -9.78 14.82 3.33
C TRP A 98 -11.21 14.94 2.78
N ASP A 99 -11.98 13.86 2.76
CA ASP A 99 -13.39 13.88 2.35
C ASP A 99 -14.24 14.77 3.26
N LEU A 100 -13.83 14.96 4.51
CA LEU A 100 -14.41 15.93 5.44
C LEU A 100 -13.92 17.38 5.20
N GLY A 101 -13.14 17.63 4.17
CA GLY A 101 -12.59 18.95 3.85
C GLY A 101 -11.50 19.42 4.82
N LYS A 102 -10.82 18.51 5.54
CA LYS A 102 -9.81 18.81 6.56
C LYS A 102 -8.44 18.26 6.20
N GLY A 103 -7.38 18.85 6.79
CA GLY A 103 -6.04 18.33 6.72
C GLY A 103 -5.32 18.53 5.38
N PHE A 104 -5.67 19.59 4.63
CA PHE A 104 -5.05 19.94 3.35
C PHE A 104 -3.82 20.84 3.47
N GLU A 105 -3.55 21.40 4.64
CA GLU A 105 -2.35 22.20 4.86
C GLU A 105 -1.10 21.33 4.62
N LEU A 106 -0.13 21.88 3.89
CA LEU A 106 1.07 21.12 3.46
C LEU A 106 1.78 20.42 4.62
N GLY A 107 1.93 21.08 5.76
CA GLY A 107 2.52 20.48 6.95
C GLY A 107 1.71 19.30 7.50
N THR A 108 0.39 19.45 7.55
CA THR A 108 -0.53 18.41 8.01
C THR A 108 -0.50 17.19 7.09
N VAL A 109 -0.54 17.41 5.77
CA VAL A 109 -0.45 16.32 4.77
C VAL A 109 0.85 15.54 4.92
N GLU A 110 1.97 16.22 5.14
CA GLU A 110 3.27 15.56 5.33
C GLU A 110 3.33 14.77 6.64
N TRP A 111 2.84 15.33 7.76
CA TRP A 111 2.75 14.63 9.02
C TRP A 111 1.85 13.39 8.95
N MET A 112 0.69 13.50 8.33
CA MET A 112 -0.23 12.38 8.13
C MET A 112 0.43 11.26 7.28
N ALA A 113 1.25 11.63 6.28
CA ALA A 113 2.00 10.66 5.49
C ALA A 113 3.05 9.93 6.32
N ARG A 114 3.83 10.66 7.12
CA ARG A 114 4.84 10.09 8.04
C ARG A 114 4.22 9.19 9.10
N LEU A 115 3.12 9.64 9.72
CA LEU A 115 2.39 8.86 10.73
C LEU A 115 1.78 7.59 10.15
N SER A 116 1.23 7.64 8.94
CA SER A 116 0.71 6.45 8.27
C SER A 116 1.82 5.43 7.98
N LEU A 117 2.99 5.88 7.52
CA LEU A 117 4.11 5.00 7.25
C LEU A 117 4.66 4.38 8.54
N ALA A 118 5.03 5.21 9.52
CA ALA A 118 5.57 4.74 10.79
C ALA A 118 4.55 3.88 11.55
N GLY A 119 3.29 4.32 11.63
CA GLY A 119 2.22 3.61 12.28
C GLY A 119 1.97 2.23 11.67
N SER A 120 1.99 2.12 10.34
CA SER A 120 1.80 0.83 9.67
C SER A 120 2.91 -0.16 10.01
N ILE A 121 4.17 0.28 10.06
CA ILE A 121 5.31 -0.56 10.42
C ILE A 121 5.20 -1.00 11.89
N ILE A 122 5.00 -0.05 12.80
CA ILE A 122 4.91 -0.32 14.25
C ILE A 122 3.75 -1.27 14.55
N LEU A 123 2.56 -1.00 14.02
CA LEU A 123 1.39 -1.85 14.25
C LEU A 123 1.58 -3.26 13.68
N THR A 124 2.21 -3.39 12.51
CA THR A 124 2.54 -4.71 11.95
C THR A 124 3.45 -5.50 12.88
N LEU A 125 4.50 -4.86 13.39
CA LEU A 125 5.43 -5.51 14.34
C LEU A 125 4.73 -5.90 15.65
N ILE A 126 3.85 -5.04 16.17
CA ILE A 126 3.07 -5.34 17.38
C ILE A 126 2.14 -6.53 17.14
N VAL A 127 1.37 -6.54 16.03
CA VAL A 127 0.47 -7.65 15.70
C VAL A 127 1.24 -8.98 15.64
N TRP A 128 2.39 -9.00 14.99
CA TRP A 128 3.20 -10.21 14.88
C TRP A 128 3.85 -10.60 16.20
N ALA A 129 4.36 -9.66 16.98
CA ALA A 129 4.88 -9.95 18.32
C ALA A 129 3.81 -10.56 19.24
N VAL A 130 2.59 -10.01 19.22
CA VAL A 130 1.46 -10.55 19.99
C VAL A 130 1.07 -11.93 19.47
N ALA A 131 0.98 -12.12 18.17
CA ALA A 131 0.65 -13.41 17.57
C ALA A 131 1.67 -14.50 17.98
N TYR A 132 2.97 -14.20 17.91
CA TYR A 132 4.03 -15.11 18.36
C TYR A 132 3.97 -15.40 19.85
N ALA A 133 3.72 -14.39 20.68
CA ALA A 133 3.60 -14.57 22.12
C ALA A 133 2.40 -15.46 22.50
N MET A 134 1.26 -15.29 21.81
CA MET A 134 0.05 -16.09 22.04
C MET A 134 0.16 -17.54 21.53
N ALA A 135 0.90 -17.74 20.44
CA ALA A 135 1.08 -19.07 19.84
C ALA A 135 2.18 -19.89 20.51
N GLY A 136 2.83 -19.38 21.56
CA GLY A 136 3.90 -20.09 22.28
C GLY A 136 5.23 -20.19 21.52
N GLY A 137 5.42 -19.36 20.49
CA GLY A 137 6.52 -19.45 19.52
C GLY A 137 6.30 -20.63 18.56
N PHE A 138 6.18 -20.36 17.27
CA PHE A 138 6.06 -21.42 16.25
C PHE A 138 7.36 -22.15 16.05
#